data_5a57ba30b14f3b8e3527ffe9fee00de6
#
_entry.id   5a57ba30b14f3b8e3527ffe9fee00de6
#
_cell.length_a   1.000
_cell.length_b   1.000
_cell.length_c   1.000
_cell.angle_alpha   90.00
_cell.angle_beta   90.00
_cell.angle_gamma   90.00
#
_symmetry.space_group_name_H-M   'P 1'
#
loop_
_entity.id
_entity.type
_entity.pdbx_description
1 polymer ?
#
loop_
_entity_poly.entity_id
_entity_poly.type
_entity_poly.pdbx_seq_one_letter_code
_entity_poly.pdbx_strand_id
1 'polypeptide(L)'
;MPGTEAGTKIAFQEQINRADLSVIFAEELKISELMEKLPAQSGGFQTPGQMNTSSSSRSPSDASGHWASSWINEVIQYGILEVGPDGRFYPDETITRAEYAMAVQRLLVVATRDNSLEVRYFGESPSRFSDVPSSHPAYNAMALCSERGIMQSDVMTGKFNPTGNIDGADALLIIRTLQNSLRMTF
;
A
#
# COMPACT_ATOMS: atom_id res chain seq x y z
N MET A 1 8.44 3.15 -19.70
CA MET A 1 9.81 3.01 -19.16
C MET A 1 10.05 1.54 -18.94
N PRO A 2 11.23 0.97 -19.19
CA PRO A 2 11.54 -0.37 -18.73
C PRO A 2 11.45 -0.38 -17.19
N GLY A 3 10.86 -1.43 -16.62
CA GLY A 3 10.80 -1.64 -15.17
C GLY A 3 12.21 -1.87 -14.61
N THR A 4 12.33 -1.83 -13.29
CA THR A 4 13.58 -2.18 -12.61
C THR A 4 13.88 -3.69 -12.76
N GLU A 5 15.11 -4.11 -12.49
CA GLU A 5 15.47 -5.54 -12.51
C GLU A 5 14.63 -6.31 -11.47
N ALA A 6 14.43 -5.73 -10.29
CA ALA A 6 13.62 -6.30 -9.24
C ALA A 6 12.14 -6.43 -9.67
N GLY A 7 11.56 -5.37 -10.24
CA GLY A 7 10.20 -5.41 -10.78
C GLY A 7 10.03 -6.45 -11.89
N THR A 8 11.04 -6.62 -12.74
CA THR A 8 11.00 -7.65 -13.78
C THR A 8 10.93 -9.06 -13.19
N LYS A 9 11.68 -9.34 -12.12
CA LYS A 9 11.63 -10.64 -11.43
C LYS A 9 10.27 -10.87 -10.76
N ILE A 10 9.72 -9.85 -10.15
CA ILE A 10 8.42 -9.91 -9.47
C ILE A 10 7.29 -10.13 -10.48
N ALA A 11 7.36 -9.55 -11.68
CA ALA A 11 6.33 -9.66 -12.73
C ALA A 11 5.95 -11.11 -13.09
N PHE A 12 6.86 -12.05 -12.91
CA PHE A 12 6.63 -13.47 -13.23
C PHE A 12 6.17 -14.32 -12.05
N GLN A 13 5.96 -13.71 -10.88
CA GLN A 13 5.47 -14.45 -9.71
C GLN A 13 3.96 -14.63 -9.78
N GLU A 14 3.49 -15.85 -9.50
CA GLU A 14 2.05 -16.15 -9.40
C GLU A 14 1.39 -15.50 -8.18
N GLN A 15 2.17 -15.24 -7.15
CA GLN A 15 1.73 -14.59 -5.91
C GLN A 15 2.88 -13.76 -5.36
N ILE A 16 2.62 -12.51 -5.03
CA ILE A 16 3.60 -11.66 -4.35
C ILE A 16 3.45 -11.74 -2.85
N ASN A 17 4.55 -11.50 -2.16
CA ASN A 17 4.61 -11.41 -0.70
C ASN A 17 4.82 -9.96 -0.22
N ARG A 18 4.90 -9.77 1.09
CA ARG A 18 5.08 -8.45 1.70
C ARG A 18 6.44 -7.83 1.38
N ALA A 19 7.49 -8.65 1.20
CA ALA A 19 8.80 -8.18 0.76
C ALA A 19 8.75 -7.69 -0.70
N ASP A 20 8.11 -8.45 -1.59
CA ASP A 20 7.92 -8.04 -2.98
C ASP A 20 7.16 -6.72 -3.09
N LEU A 21 6.10 -6.55 -2.30
CA LEU A 21 5.35 -5.30 -2.24
C LEU A 21 6.23 -4.12 -1.78
N SER A 22 7.10 -4.34 -0.79
CA SER A 22 8.05 -3.33 -0.33
C SER A 22 9.00 -2.89 -1.45
N VAL A 23 9.52 -3.85 -2.22
CA VAL A 23 10.37 -3.59 -3.39
C VAL A 23 9.61 -2.82 -4.47
N ILE A 24 8.38 -3.21 -4.77
CA ILE A 24 7.53 -2.54 -5.77
C ILE A 24 7.30 -1.07 -5.38
N PHE A 25 6.98 -0.78 -4.13
CA PHE A 25 6.78 0.61 -3.70
C PHE A 25 8.08 1.42 -3.69
N ALA A 26 9.19 0.83 -3.27
CA ALA A 26 10.46 1.54 -3.23
C ALA A 26 11.04 1.79 -4.64
N GLU A 27 11.12 0.74 -5.47
CA GLU A 27 11.83 0.78 -6.75
C GLU A 27 10.95 1.25 -7.92
N GLU A 28 9.74 0.72 -8.05
CA GLU A 28 8.88 1.04 -9.19
C GLU A 28 8.11 2.34 -8.97
N LEU A 29 7.59 2.58 -7.77
CA LEU A 29 6.90 3.82 -7.43
C LEU A 29 7.88 4.93 -7.06
N LYS A 30 9.12 4.59 -6.63
CA LYS A 30 10.16 5.51 -6.16
C LYS A 30 9.68 6.39 -5.02
N ILE A 31 9.24 5.72 -3.98
CA ILE A 31 8.58 6.38 -2.86
C ILE A 31 9.43 7.46 -2.20
N SER A 32 10.75 7.27 -2.08
CA SER A 32 11.66 8.28 -1.54
C SER A 32 11.62 9.56 -2.37
N GLU A 33 11.71 9.46 -3.71
CA GLU A 33 11.63 10.62 -4.60
C GLU A 33 10.26 11.31 -4.51
N LEU A 34 9.20 10.52 -4.34
CA LEU A 34 7.84 11.05 -4.15
C LEU A 34 7.76 11.84 -2.84
N MET A 35 8.27 11.29 -1.74
CA MET A 35 8.22 11.93 -0.42
C MET A 35 9.10 13.18 -0.35
N GLU A 36 10.25 13.20 -1.01
CA GLU A 36 11.15 14.36 -1.07
C GLU A 36 10.51 15.56 -1.81
N LYS A 37 9.67 15.30 -2.81
CA LYS A 37 8.95 16.35 -3.55
C LYS A 37 7.81 16.97 -2.77
N LEU A 38 7.36 16.33 -1.69
CA LEU A 38 6.32 16.89 -0.84
C LEU A 38 6.88 18.08 -0.05
N PRO A 39 6.22 19.23 -0.03
CA PRO A 39 6.70 20.39 0.72
C PRO A 39 6.89 20.04 2.20
N ALA A 40 8.01 20.47 2.79
CA ALA A 40 8.29 20.23 4.21
C ALA A 40 7.12 20.77 5.09
N GLN A 41 6.74 20.00 6.10
CA GLN A 41 5.73 20.48 7.06
C GLN A 41 6.33 21.62 7.88
N SER A 42 5.93 22.84 7.60
CA SER A 42 6.14 23.97 8.51
C SER A 42 5.06 23.90 9.60
N GLY A 43 5.43 23.33 10.76
CA GLY A 43 4.67 23.41 12.00
C GLY A 43 3.23 22.88 11.89
N GLY A 44 3.01 21.61 12.07
CA GLY A 44 1.70 21.00 11.99
C GLY A 44 1.53 19.90 13.03
N PHE A 45 0.32 19.77 13.48
CA PHE A 45 -0.23 18.75 14.36
C PHE A 45 0.26 17.35 13.97
N GLN A 46 1.06 16.72 14.83
CA GLN A 46 1.44 15.33 14.67
C GLN A 46 0.22 14.45 14.97
N THR A 47 -0.17 13.60 14.04
CA THR A 47 -1.20 12.60 14.30
C THR A 47 -0.74 11.63 15.40
N PRO A 48 -1.67 11.05 16.20
CA PRO A 48 -1.30 10.10 17.26
C PRO A 48 -0.41 8.93 16.80
N GLY A 49 -0.47 8.54 15.52
CA GLY A 49 0.42 7.54 14.93
C GLY A 49 1.85 8.03 14.69
N GLN A 50 2.07 9.34 14.57
CA GLN A 50 3.41 9.93 14.39
C GLN A 50 4.12 10.23 15.71
N MET A 51 3.40 10.26 16.85
CA MET A 51 4.00 10.48 18.16
C MET A 51 4.88 9.31 18.63
N ASN A 52 4.76 8.13 18.04
CA ASN A 52 5.54 6.95 18.40
C ASN A 52 6.76 6.69 17.50
N THR A 53 7.03 7.53 16.51
CA THR A 53 8.20 7.37 15.62
C THR A 53 9.52 7.87 16.22
N SER A 54 9.54 8.31 17.47
CA SER A 54 10.78 8.54 18.24
C SER A 54 11.32 7.27 18.91
N SER A 55 10.69 6.11 18.74
CA SER A 55 11.27 4.84 19.14
C SER A 55 12.10 4.28 18.00
N SER A 56 13.42 4.51 18.08
CA SER A 56 14.50 3.73 17.44
C SER A 56 14.03 2.89 16.26
N SER A 57 14.40 3.30 15.04
CA SER A 57 14.32 2.52 13.80
C SER A 57 15.06 1.17 13.91
N ARG A 58 14.57 0.30 14.77
CA ARG A 58 14.98 -1.10 14.76
C ARG A 58 14.23 -1.75 13.62
N SER A 59 14.98 -2.18 12.61
CA SER A 59 14.45 -3.11 11.61
C SER A 59 13.72 -4.25 12.33
N PRO A 60 12.56 -4.68 11.81
CA PRO A 60 11.87 -5.85 12.35
C PRO A 60 12.81 -7.02 12.48
N SER A 61 12.70 -7.78 13.57
CA SER A 61 13.66 -8.84 13.89
C SER A 61 13.77 -9.91 12.82
N ASP A 62 12.68 -10.15 12.09
CA ASP A 62 12.56 -11.11 10.99
C ASP A 62 12.94 -10.53 9.61
N ALA A 63 13.13 -9.22 9.51
CA ALA A 63 13.55 -8.56 8.28
C ALA A 63 15.04 -8.17 8.27
N SER A 64 15.73 -8.18 9.39
CA SER A 64 17.10 -7.67 9.51
C SER A 64 18.16 -8.43 8.69
N GLY A 65 17.91 -9.67 8.33
CA GLY A 65 18.77 -10.48 7.45
C GLY A 65 18.12 -10.82 6.11
N HIS A 66 16.95 -10.29 5.86
CA HIS A 66 16.20 -10.57 4.64
C HIS A 66 16.78 -9.78 3.44
N TRP A 67 16.76 -10.36 2.24
CA TRP A 67 17.28 -9.72 1.03
C TRP A 67 16.62 -8.37 0.73
N ALA A 68 15.34 -8.21 1.10
CA ALA A 68 14.57 -6.98 0.92
C ALA A 68 14.63 -6.01 2.12
N SER A 69 15.55 -6.21 3.08
CA SER A 69 15.59 -5.47 4.34
C SER A 69 15.59 -3.95 4.17
N SER A 70 16.34 -3.42 3.20
CA SER A 70 16.41 -1.97 2.93
C SER A 70 15.07 -1.40 2.52
N TRP A 71 14.39 -2.04 1.58
CA TRP A 71 13.08 -1.62 1.08
C TRP A 71 11.97 -1.78 2.11
N ILE A 72 12.04 -2.85 2.92
CA ILE A 72 11.12 -3.05 4.05
C ILE A 72 11.24 -1.90 5.05
N ASN A 73 12.48 -1.53 5.42
CA ASN A 73 12.69 -0.40 6.33
C ASN A 73 12.19 0.92 5.75
N GLU A 74 12.35 1.13 4.45
CA GLU A 74 11.87 2.31 3.75
C GLU A 74 10.34 2.43 3.80
N VAL A 75 9.60 1.39 3.45
CA VAL A 75 8.13 1.43 3.48
C VAL A 75 7.56 1.54 4.89
N ILE A 76 8.26 0.99 5.90
CA ILE A 76 7.91 1.16 7.32
C ILE A 76 8.18 2.61 7.75
N GLN A 77 9.32 3.18 7.37
CA GLN A 77 9.67 4.57 7.70
C GLN A 77 8.62 5.56 7.21
N TYR A 78 8.05 5.33 6.02
CA TYR A 78 6.99 6.17 5.46
C TYR A 78 5.59 5.79 5.94
N GLY A 79 5.45 4.76 6.79
CA GLY A 79 4.16 4.35 7.36
C GLY A 79 3.20 3.68 6.37
N ILE A 80 3.73 3.13 5.27
CA ILE A 80 2.91 2.48 4.23
C ILE A 80 2.60 1.04 4.58
N LEU A 81 3.62 0.33 5.07
CA LEU A 81 3.45 -0.99 5.65
C LEU A 81 3.84 -0.94 7.13
N GLU A 82 3.14 -1.71 7.93
CA GLU A 82 3.33 -1.76 9.39
C GLU A 82 3.89 -3.11 9.81
N VAL A 83 4.59 -3.08 10.92
CA VAL A 83 4.95 -4.29 11.66
C VAL A 83 3.76 -4.79 12.46
N GLY A 84 3.67 -6.09 12.65
CA GLY A 84 2.66 -6.68 13.51
C GLY A 84 2.81 -6.26 14.98
N PRO A 85 1.80 -6.54 15.81
CA PRO A 85 1.84 -6.22 17.25
C PRO A 85 2.99 -6.91 18.00
N ASP A 86 3.52 -7.99 17.43
CA ASP A 86 4.68 -8.74 17.94
C ASP A 86 6.04 -8.17 17.47
N GLY A 87 6.04 -7.07 16.73
CA GLY A 87 7.23 -6.43 16.20
C GLY A 87 7.84 -7.12 14.98
N ARG A 88 7.10 -8.02 14.33
CA ARG A 88 7.51 -8.71 13.10
C ARG A 88 6.90 -8.12 11.87
N PHE A 89 7.60 -8.23 10.75
CA PHE A 89 7.13 -7.76 9.45
C PHE A 89 6.52 -8.86 8.60
N TYR A 90 6.94 -10.11 8.79
CA TYR A 90 6.52 -11.27 7.98
C TYR A 90 6.78 -11.11 6.49
N PRO A 91 8.06 -10.94 6.08
CA PRO A 91 8.40 -10.58 4.69
C PRO A 91 7.91 -11.60 3.65
N ASP A 92 7.93 -12.88 3.98
CA ASP A 92 7.55 -13.98 3.07
C ASP A 92 6.04 -14.30 3.09
N GLU A 93 5.25 -13.59 3.90
CA GLU A 93 3.79 -13.77 3.94
C GLU A 93 3.16 -13.23 2.66
N THR A 94 2.34 -14.07 2.01
CA THR A 94 1.61 -13.72 0.79
C THR A 94 0.64 -12.58 1.07
N ILE A 95 0.58 -11.60 0.19
CA ILE A 95 -0.31 -10.45 0.36
C ILE A 95 -1.64 -10.67 -0.35
N THR A 96 -2.72 -10.33 0.32
CA THR A 96 -4.07 -10.35 -0.22
C THR A 96 -4.42 -9.06 -0.95
N ARG A 97 -5.46 -9.08 -1.79
CA ARG A 97 -5.99 -7.89 -2.46
C ARG A 97 -6.45 -6.81 -1.47
N ALA A 98 -7.03 -7.22 -0.34
CA ALA A 98 -7.43 -6.29 0.72
C ALA A 98 -6.22 -5.59 1.35
N GLU A 99 -5.17 -6.33 1.68
CA GLU A 99 -3.94 -5.76 2.25
C GLU A 99 -3.21 -4.85 1.26
N TYR A 100 -3.18 -5.22 -0.01
CA TYR A 100 -2.64 -4.34 -1.06
C TYR A 100 -3.42 -3.03 -1.14
N ALA A 101 -4.75 -3.08 -1.13
CA ALA A 101 -5.59 -1.89 -1.13
C ALA A 101 -5.34 -1.00 0.10
N MET A 102 -5.14 -1.60 1.28
CA MET A 102 -4.79 -0.87 2.50
C MET A 102 -3.42 -0.18 2.38
N ALA A 103 -2.43 -0.84 1.79
CA ALA A 103 -1.12 -0.24 1.54
C ALA A 103 -1.23 0.95 0.55
N VAL A 104 -2.01 0.81 -0.51
CA VAL A 104 -2.31 1.91 -1.46
C VAL A 104 -3.02 3.06 -0.77
N GLN A 105 -4.02 2.80 0.06
CA GLN A 105 -4.71 3.85 0.82
C GLN A 105 -3.74 4.63 1.71
N ARG A 106 -2.88 3.96 2.49
CA ARG A 106 -1.89 4.61 3.34
C ARG A 106 -0.93 5.46 2.53
N LEU A 107 -0.45 4.93 1.41
CA LEU A 107 0.40 5.71 0.51
C LEU A 107 -0.32 6.97 0.01
N LEU A 108 -1.59 6.85 -0.42
CA LEU A 108 -2.37 8.00 -0.87
C LEU A 108 -2.55 9.04 0.23
N VAL A 109 -2.87 8.62 1.46
CA VAL A 109 -2.98 9.52 2.62
C VAL A 109 -1.68 10.28 2.84
N VAL A 110 -0.54 9.58 2.86
CA VAL A 110 0.78 10.19 3.07
C VAL A 110 1.15 11.11 1.91
N ALA A 111 0.97 10.67 0.67
CA ALA A 111 1.34 11.42 -0.52
C ALA A 111 0.46 12.68 -0.73
N THR A 112 -0.83 12.60 -0.46
CA THR A 112 -1.76 13.74 -0.61
C THR A 112 -1.94 14.55 0.67
N ARG A 113 -1.49 14.03 1.82
CA ARG A 113 -1.73 14.60 3.16
C ARG A 113 -3.21 14.78 3.49
N ASP A 114 -4.04 13.98 2.89
CA ASP A 114 -5.48 14.00 3.09
C ASP A 114 -5.93 12.83 3.98
N ASN A 115 -5.99 13.08 5.29
CA ASN A 115 -6.42 12.07 6.26
C ASN A 115 -7.91 11.71 6.09
N SER A 116 -8.70 12.51 5.37
CA SER A 116 -10.10 12.16 5.10
C SER A 116 -10.24 10.88 4.27
N LEU A 117 -9.19 10.51 3.52
CA LEU A 117 -9.16 9.28 2.73
C LEU A 117 -9.20 8.00 3.59
N GLU A 118 -8.86 8.08 4.88
CA GLU A 118 -8.92 6.93 5.79
C GLU A 118 -10.35 6.50 6.14
N VAL A 119 -11.30 7.44 6.04
CA VAL A 119 -12.68 7.23 6.50
C VAL A 119 -13.73 7.61 5.46
N ARG A 120 -13.32 7.96 4.26
CA ARG A 120 -14.16 8.56 3.22
C ARG A 120 -15.40 7.74 2.87
N TYR A 121 -15.29 6.42 2.90
CA TYR A 121 -16.37 5.49 2.55
C TYR A 121 -16.90 4.74 3.78
N PHE A 122 -16.54 5.19 4.97
CA PHE A 122 -17.02 4.58 6.20
C PHE A 122 -18.54 4.76 6.33
N GLY A 123 -19.24 3.65 6.59
CA GLY A 123 -20.71 3.67 6.74
C GLY A 123 -21.47 3.74 5.40
N GLU A 124 -20.80 3.58 4.26
CA GLU A 124 -21.50 3.51 2.97
C GLU A 124 -22.50 2.35 2.94
N SER A 125 -23.70 2.63 2.42
CA SER A 125 -24.77 1.62 2.33
C SER A 125 -25.62 1.91 1.09
N PRO A 126 -25.89 0.90 0.23
CA PRO A 126 -25.36 -0.48 0.26
C PRO A 126 -23.86 -0.55 -0.08
N SER A 127 -23.24 -1.71 0.19
CA SER A 127 -21.87 -1.97 -0.25
C SER A 127 -21.74 -1.87 -1.76
N ARG A 128 -20.59 -1.38 -2.24
CA ARG A 128 -20.20 -1.36 -3.66
C ARG A 128 -19.88 -2.74 -4.20
N PHE A 129 -19.52 -3.67 -3.32
CA PHE A 129 -19.03 -4.99 -3.69
C PHE A 129 -20.04 -6.06 -3.26
N SER A 130 -20.25 -7.06 -4.12
CA SER A 130 -21.18 -8.15 -3.85
C SER A 130 -20.67 -9.14 -2.79
N ASP A 131 -19.35 -9.18 -2.56
CA ASP A 131 -18.67 -10.12 -1.67
C ASP A 131 -18.04 -9.46 -0.43
N VAL A 132 -18.15 -8.15 -0.29
CA VAL A 132 -17.55 -7.41 0.84
C VAL A 132 -18.59 -6.53 1.51
N PRO A 133 -18.95 -6.80 2.76
CA PRO A 133 -19.85 -5.91 3.50
C PRO A 133 -19.16 -4.57 3.81
N SER A 134 -19.93 -3.49 3.88
CA SER A 134 -19.39 -2.16 4.21
C SER A 134 -18.79 -2.04 5.62
N SER A 135 -19.05 -3.02 6.48
CA SER A 135 -18.42 -3.15 7.80
C SER A 135 -17.05 -3.84 7.78
N HIS A 136 -16.59 -4.31 6.61
CA HIS A 136 -15.28 -4.96 6.50
C HIS A 136 -14.14 -3.97 6.83
N PRO A 137 -13.13 -4.35 7.64
CA PRO A 137 -12.07 -3.43 8.07
C PRO A 137 -11.33 -2.74 6.91
N ALA A 138 -11.11 -3.45 5.81
CA ALA A 138 -10.46 -2.91 4.62
C ALA A 138 -11.44 -2.28 3.61
N TYR A 139 -12.73 -2.16 3.94
CA TYR A 139 -13.75 -1.66 2.99
C TYR A 139 -13.39 -0.29 2.42
N ASN A 140 -13.02 0.65 3.29
CA ASN A 140 -12.67 2.00 2.88
C ASN A 140 -11.50 2.02 1.88
N ALA A 141 -10.48 1.20 2.11
CA ALA A 141 -9.34 1.08 1.20
C ALA A 141 -9.74 0.50 -0.17
N MET A 142 -10.54 -0.55 -0.17
CA MET A 142 -11.05 -1.16 -1.40
C MET A 142 -11.94 -0.21 -2.18
N ALA A 143 -12.85 0.51 -1.52
CA ALA A 143 -13.72 1.50 -2.13
C ALA A 143 -12.91 2.68 -2.72
N LEU A 144 -11.90 3.16 -2.01
CA LEU A 144 -10.98 4.20 -2.47
C LEU A 144 -10.21 3.77 -3.73
N CYS A 145 -9.65 2.56 -3.72
CA CYS A 145 -8.93 2.02 -4.88
C CYS A 145 -9.84 1.84 -6.09
N SER A 146 -11.06 1.36 -5.88
CA SER A 146 -12.05 1.18 -6.95
C SER A 146 -12.52 2.51 -7.53
N GLU A 147 -12.84 3.50 -6.68
CA GLU A 147 -13.25 4.85 -7.10
C GLU A 147 -12.18 5.53 -7.96
N ARG A 148 -10.92 5.37 -7.61
CA ARG A 148 -9.78 5.93 -8.35
C ARG A 148 -9.32 5.08 -9.53
N GLY A 149 -9.99 3.95 -9.80
CA GLY A 149 -9.60 3.02 -10.86
C GLY A 149 -8.24 2.35 -10.68
N ILE A 150 -7.70 2.36 -9.45
CA ILE A 150 -6.39 1.78 -9.13
C ILE A 150 -6.49 0.26 -9.02
N MET A 151 -7.52 -0.23 -8.32
CA MET A 151 -7.89 -1.64 -8.25
C MET A 151 -9.38 -1.76 -8.53
N GLN A 152 -9.76 -2.67 -9.40
CA GLN A 152 -11.16 -2.81 -9.78
C GLN A 152 -11.77 -4.10 -9.25
N SER A 153 -13.08 -4.06 -9.02
CA SER A 153 -13.91 -5.24 -8.84
C SER A 153 -14.16 -5.91 -10.20
N ASP A 154 -14.50 -7.19 -10.16
CA ASP A 154 -14.93 -7.91 -11.35
C ASP A 154 -16.21 -7.28 -11.91
N VAL A 155 -16.20 -6.91 -13.19
CA VAL A 155 -17.28 -6.17 -13.84
C VAL A 155 -18.57 -6.99 -13.95
N MET A 156 -18.45 -8.31 -14.08
CA MET A 156 -19.60 -9.19 -14.26
C MET A 156 -20.27 -9.57 -12.94
N THR A 157 -19.48 -9.76 -11.90
CA THR A 157 -19.98 -10.26 -10.60
C THR A 157 -20.04 -9.18 -9.53
N GLY A 158 -19.38 -8.05 -9.71
CA GLY A 158 -19.23 -7.00 -8.72
C GLY A 158 -18.36 -7.40 -7.52
N LYS A 159 -17.60 -8.50 -7.60
CA LYS A 159 -16.74 -8.99 -6.52
C LYS A 159 -15.41 -8.27 -6.51
N PHE A 160 -14.95 -7.88 -5.33
CA PHE A 160 -13.58 -7.37 -5.14
C PHE A 160 -12.57 -8.49 -4.88
N ASN A 161 -13.02 -9.61 -4.31
CA ASN A 161 -12.21 -10.75 -3.90
C ASN A 161 -11.12 -10.36 -2.88
N PRO A 162 -11.48 -9.91 -1.66
CA PRO A 162 -10.56 -9.32 -0.69
C PRO A 162 -9.46 -10.29 -0.23
N THR A 163 -9.76 -11.58 -0.15
CA THR A 163 -8.84 -12.63 0.27
C THR A 163 -8.05 -13.25 -0.88
N GLY A 164 -8.34 -12.83 -2.11
CA GLY A 164 -7.60 -13.30 -3.29
C GLY A 164 -6.16 -12.79 -3.27
N ASN A 165 -5.25 -13.61 -3.80
CA ASN A 165 -3.86 -13.24 -3.99
C ASN A 165 -3.70 -12.27 -5.18
N ILE A 166 -2.56 -11.62 -5.24
CA ILE A 166 -2.16 -10.77 -6.37
C ILE A 166 -0.91 -11.38 -6.99
N ASP A 167 -0.93 -11.54 -8.31
CA ASP A 167 0.27 -11.89 -9.04
C ASP A 167 1.16 -10.67 -9.32
N GLY A 168 2.39 -10.94 -9.75
CA GLY A 168 3.36 -9.88 -9.96
C GLY A 168 3.00 -8.91 -11.09
N ALA A 169 2.35 -9.41 -12.14
CA ALA A 169 1.94 -8.59 -13.27
C ALA A 169 0.83 -7.61 -12.88
N ASP A 170 -0.19 -8.10 -12.16
CA ASP A 170 -1.28 -7.28 -11.63
C ASP A 170 -0.74 -6.25 -10.62
N ALA A 171 0.17 -6.65 -9.73
CA ALA A 171 0.80 -5.75 -8.78
C ALA A 171 1.49 -4.56 -9.47
N LEU A 172 2.27 -4.82 -10.53
CA LEU A 172 2.95 -3.78 -11.30
C LEU A 172 1.97 -2.90 -12.09
N LEU A 173 0.87 -3.48 -12.59
CA LEU A 173 -0.18 -2.71 -13.27
C LEU A 173 -0.86 -1.73 -12.32
N ILE A 174 -1.16 -2.18 -11.10
CA ILE A 174 -1.70 -1.34 -10.02
C ILE A 174 -0.77 -0.16 -9.73
N ILE A 175 0.54 -0.41 -9.62
CA ILE A 175 1.53 0.65 -9.38
C ILE A 175 1.57 1.67 -10.52
N ARG A 176 1.52 1.23 -11.78
CA ARG A 176 1.47 2.15 -12.92
C ARG A 176 0.22 3.03 -12.91
N THR A 177 -0.91 2.43 -12.57
CA THR A 177 -2.17 3.17 -12.43
C THR A 177 -2.09 4.18 -11.28
N LEU A 178 -1.49 3.78 -10.15
CA LEU A 178 -1.24 4.66 -9.01
C LEU A 178 -0.30 5.81 -9.36
N GLN A 179 0.81 5.56 -10.07
CA GLN A 179 1.71 6.61 -10.57
C GLN A 179 0.97 7.64 -11.42
N ASN A 180 0.11 7.18 -12.32
CA ASN A 180 -0.69 8.08 -13.17
C ASN A 180 -1.67 8.91 -12.33
N SER A 181 -2.33 8.30 -11.36
CA SER A 181 -3.24 8.99 -10.42
C SER A 181 -2.52 10.06 -9.61
N LEU A 182 -1.31 9.77 -9.11
CA LEU A 182 -0.50 10.72 -8.36
C LEU A 182 0.02 11.88 -9.24
N ARG A 183 0.44 11.62 -10.47
CA ARG A 183 0.90 12.66 -11.42
C ARG A 183 -0.19 13.64 -11.82
N MET A 184 -1.43 13.22 -11.79
CA MET A 184 -2.59 14.11 -12.05
C MET A 184 -2.98 14.97 -10.84
N THR A 185 -2.43 14.67 -9.67
CA THR A 185 -2.76 15.34 -8.41
C THR A 185 -1.72 16.43 -8.05
N PHE A 186 -0.54 16.42 -8.69
CA PHE A 186 0.57 17.36 -8.44
C PHE A 186 0.96 18.11 -9.73
#